data_37c0a17b86826782eda12535fe8504c4
#
_entry.id   37c0a17b86826782eda12535fe8504c4
#
_cell.length_a   1.000
_cell.length_b   1.000
_cell.length_c   1.000
_cell.angle_alpha   90.00
_cell.angle_beta   90.00
_cell.angle_gamma   90.00
#
_symmetry.space_group_name_H-M   'P 1'
#
loop_
_entity.id
_entity.type
_entity.pdbx_description
1 polymer ?
#
loop_
_entity_poly.entity_id
_entity_poly.type
_entity_poly.pdbx_seq_one_letter_code
_entity_poly.pdbx_strand_id
1 'polypeptide(L)'
;MSQHRPDPHGPTRRTVAASAAWGVPVVSAAVAAPLAAASPATCFSTTVFPPASVASDPTVLTAISPGGAVSTVRITSVLAPGTTTESQGRSFNLTGEGSVWIGEETGTPPSETVMRAGEPGAFGPGTLPLNQRRAGALTEAPSPGSDSQTLTFGFFGADGRPFDPLDVRLTFQNITSLSDPSLPWVARWWTTVGFSLAPTSISAQGPDRGVGTGTVADPFRRSAFFEPVLVNDPRFDTFAFDVLPSGSTLTLSQHDGQQGWHSTALTALRFRSGDC
;
A
#
# COMPACT_ATOMS: atom_id res chain seq x y z
N MET A 1 67.68 -4.04 69.74
CA MET A 1 66.55 -3.07 69.70
C MET A 1 66.60 -2.36 68.39
N SER A 2 65.79 -2.76 67.43
CA SER A 2 65.74 -2.17 66.09
C SER A 2 64.43 -1.41 66.01
N GLN A 3 64.48 -0.10 65.88
CA GLN A 3 63.26 0.74 65.70
C GLN A 3 62.83 0.76 64.31
N HIS A 4 61.62 0.30 64.12
CA HIS A 4 60.89 0.34 62.82
C HIS A 4 60.30 1.77 62.69
N ARG A 5 60.70 2.47 61.63
CA ARG A 5 60.24 3.80 61.29
C ARG A 5 59.06 3.65 60.31
N PRO A 6 57.88 4.23 60.54
CA PRO A 6 56.77 4.11 59.58
C PRO A 6 56.98 5.07 58.38
N ASP A 7 56.69 4.58 57.19
CA ASP A 7 56.81 5.27 55.92
C ASP A 7 55.66 6.30 55.78
N PRO A 8 55.90 7.57 55.46
CA PRO A 8 54.86 8.60 55.40
C PRO A 8 54.31 8.87 53.96
N HIS A 9 54.10 7.87 53.18
CA HIS A 9 53.54 8.08 51.86
C HIS A 9 52.03 7.70 51.77
N GLY A 10 51.17 8.53 52.32
CA GLY A 10 49.77 8.55 52.05
C GLY A 10 49.50 9.02 50.59
N PRO A 11 48.42 8.60 49.98
CA PRO A 11 48.11 8.96 48.59
C PRO A 11 47.98 10.48 48.42
N THR A 12 48.76 11.05 47.49
CA THR A 12 48.77 12.50 47.25
C THR A 12 47.44 12.91 46.53
N ARG A 13 47.02 14.18 46.75
CA ARG A 13 45.82 14.76 46.11
C ARG A 13 45.79 14.57 44.60
N ARG A 14 46.95 14.44 43.94
CA ARG A 14 47.04 14.15 42.48
C ARG A 14 46.58 12.75 42.12
N THR A 15 46.83 11.74 42.96
CA THR A 15 46.42 10.34 42.68
C THR A 15 44.91 10.18 42.78
N VAL A 16 44.25 10.90 43.71
CA VAL A 16 42.78 10.88 43.83
C VAL A 16 42.11 11.61 42.69
N ALA A 17 42.68 12.72 42.18
CA ALA A 17 42.13 13.43 41.00
C ALA A 17 42.29 12.63 39.72
N ALA A 18 43.34 11.86 39.53
CA ALA A 18 43.55 11.02 38.35
C ALA A 18 42.58 9.83 38.32
N SER A 19 42.25 9.23 39.45
CA SER A 19 41.26 8.13 39.48
C SER A 19 39.80 8.61 39.26
N ALA A 20 39.47 9.84 39.68
CA ALA A 20 38.17 10.43 39.42
C ALA A 20 37.96 10.82 37.95
N ALA A 21 39.05 11.20 37.24
CA ALA A 21 38.97 11.56 35.81
C ALA A 21 38.68 10.39 34.87
N TRP A 22 38.99 9.17 35.27
CA TRP A 22 38.69 7.97 34.48
C TRP A 22 37.29 7.39 34.76
N GLY A 23 36.67 7.73 35.87
CA GLY A 23 35.33 7.26 36.22
C GLY A 23 34.21 7.94 35.44
N VAL A 24 34.37 9.21 35.07
CA VAL A 24 33.33 10.00 34.42
C VAL A 24 33.00 9.53 32.97
N PRO A 25 33.96 9.21 32.10
CA PRO A 25 33.61 8.71 30.78
C PRO A 25 33.00 7.31 30.80
N VAL A 26 33.35 6.46 31.77
CA VAL A 26 32.78 5.10 31.87
C VAL A 26 31.31 5.14 32.32
N VAL A 27 30.98 6.05 33.25
CA VAL A 27 29.60 6.21 33.72
C VAL A 27 28.72 6.84 32.63
N SER A 28 29.23 7.83 31.89
CA SER A 28 28.48 8.43 30.78
C SER A 28 28.28 7.47 29.61
N ALA A 29 29.24 6.60 29.30
CA ALA A 29 29.08 5.55 28.29
C ALA A 29 28.10 4.46 28.74
N ALA A 30 28.09 4.10 30.03
CA ALA A 30 27.14 3.09 30.55
C ALA A 30 25.71 3.62 30.66
N VAL A 31 25.49 4.93 30.80
CA VAL A 31 24.15 5.55 30.80
C VAL A 31 23.65 5.75 29.37
N ALA A 32 24.54 6.01 28.41
CA ALA A 32 24.15 6.17 26.99
C ALA A 32 23.90 4.84 26.25
N ALA A 33 24.58 3.77 26.67
CA ALA A 33 24.45 2.46 26.04
C ALA A 33 23.02 1.84 26.11
N PRO A 34 22.26 1.96 27.21
CA PRO A 34 20.89 1.46 27.23
C PRO A 34 19.94 2.24 26.34
N LEU A 35 20.18 3.53 26.10
CA LEU A 35 19.37 4.35 25.22
C LEU A 35 19.66 4.08 23.72
N ALA A 36 20.92 3.75 23.42
CA ALA A 36 21.30 3.37 22.05
C ALA A 36 20.94 1.91 21.71
N ALA A 37 20.82 1.05 22.73
CA ALA A 37 20.44 -0.35 22.56
C ALA A 37 18.93 -0.60 22.59
N ALA A 38 18.12 0.41 22.92
CA ALA A 38 16.70 0.38 22.62
C ALA A 38 16.55 0.51 21.10
N SER A 39 16.70 -0.62 20.40
CA SER A 39 16.25 -0.73 19.01
C SER A 39 14.83 -0.15 18.98
N PRO A 40 14.54 0.86 18.17
CA PRO A 40 13.19 1.36 18.08
C PRO A 40 12.33 0.14 17.76
N ALA A 41 11.41 -0.20 18.65
CA ALA A 41 10.45 -1.25 18.41
C ALA A 41 9.90 -0.99 17.01
N THR A 42 9.88 -2.01 16.16
CA THR A 42 9.41 -1.86 14.78
C THR A 42 7.93 -1.49 14.83
N CYS A 43 7.66 -0.20 14.85
CA CYS A 43 6.31 0.34 14.90
C CYS A 43 5.67 0.29 13.53
N PHE A 44 5.22 -0.89 13.14
CA PHE A 44 4.38 -1.02 11.97
C PHE A 44 2.94 -0.69 12.30
N SER A 45 2.45 0.42 11.76
CA SER A 45 1.05 0.73 11.73
C SER A 45 0.35 -0.10 10.65
N THR A 46 -0.78 -0.68 10.98
CA THR A 46 -1.62 -1.39 10.02
C THR A 46 -2.91 -0.61 9.85
N THR A 47 -3.29 -0.36 8.60
CA THR A 47 -4.54 0.35 8.31
C THR A 47 -5.74 -0.55 8.58
N VAL A 48 -6.80 0.06 9.10
CA VAL A 48 -8.13 -0.52 9.16
C VAL A 48 -8.94 0.09 8.04
N PHE A 49 -9.46 -0.75 7.15
CA PHE A 49 -10.34 -0.30 6.08
C PHE A 49 -11.73 0.01 6.65
N PRO A 50 -12.39 1.08 6.19
CA PRO A 50 -13.68 1.46 6.73
C PRO A 50 -14.68 0.31 6.57
N PRO A 51 -15.56 0.08 7.55
CA PRO A 51 -16.75 -0.72 7.29
C PRO A 51 -17.56 -0.04 6.20
N ALA A 52 -18.20 -0.85 5.38
CA ALA A 52 -18.94 -0.47 4.19
C ALA A 52 -19.75 0.82 4.28
N SER A 53 -19.97 1.45 3.22
CA SER A 53 -21.24 1.79 2.58
C SER A 53 -21.19 2.96 1.60
N VAL A 54 -20.30 3.91 1.73
CA VAL A 54 -20.28 5.04 0.79
C VAL A 54 -18.84 5.40 0.45
N ALA A 55 -18.54 5.45 -0.85
CA ALA A 55 -17.31 6.08 -1.32
C ALA A 55 -17.28 7.54 -0.84
N SER A 56 -16.27 7.90 -0.10
CA SER A 56 -16.03 9.29 0.33
C SER A 56 -14.77 9.81 -0.34
N ASP A 57 -14.77 11.07 -0.70
CA ASP A 57 -13.58 11.75 -1.19
C ASP A 57 -13.21 12.89 -0.23
N PRO A 58 -12.08 12.79 0.47
CA PRO A 58 -11.15 11.66 0.49
C PRO A 58 -11.67 10.43 1.26
N THR A 59 -11.25 9.24 0.83
CA THR A 59 -11.37 8.03 1.65
C THR A 59 -10.38 8.11 2.78
N VAL A 60 -10.85 7.90 4.02
CA VAL A 60 -10.01 8.03 5.22
C VAL A 60 -9.84 6.66 5.87
N LEU A 61 -8.59 6.24 6.01
CA LEU A 61 -8.20 5.02 6.71
C LEU A 61 -7.54 5.38 8.04
N THR A 62 -7.81 4.59 9.05
CA THR A 62 -7.12 4.69 10.34
C THR A 62 -6.02 3.64 10.39
N ALA A 63 -4.82 4.05 10.75
CA ALA A 63 -3.69 3.16 10.97
C ALA A 63 -3.31 3.17 12.45
N ILE A 64 -3.16 1.98 13.03
CA ILE A 64 -2.88 1.82 14.44
C ILE A 64 -1.55 1.09 14.60
N SER A 65 -0.63 1.66 15.37
CA SER A 65 0.62 1.03 15.74
C SER A 65 0.42 0.03 16.89
N PRO A 66 1.34 -0.91 17.11
CA PRO A 66 1.30 -1.81 18.28
C PRO A 66 1.28 -1.09 19.62
N GLY A 67 1.85 0.12 19.70
CA GLY A 67 1.81 0.98 20.88
C GLY A 67 0.51 1.77 21.04
N GLY A 68 -0.45 1.62 20.11
CA GLY A 68 -1.73 2.33 20.13
C GLY A 68 -1.69 3.74 19.54
N ALA A 69 -0.56 4.19 18.99
CA ALA A 69 -0.51 5.46 18.27
C ALA A 69 -1.35 5.37 16.99
N VAL A 70 -2.14 6.40 16.73
CA VAL A 70 -3.08 6.46 15.62
C VAL A 70 -2.55 7.41 14.57
N SER A 71 -2.46 6.93 13.34
CA SER A 71 -2.18 7.73 12.14
C SER A 71 -3.37 7.69 11.19
N THR A 72 -3.49 8.67 10.32
CA THR A 72 -4.55 8.73 9.32
C THR A 72 -3.94 8.67 7.93
N VAL A 73 -4.50 7.84 7.05
CA VAL A 73 -4.20 7.84 5.62
C VAL A 73 -5.41 8.36 4.87
N ARG A 74 -5.21 9.43 4.09
CA ARG A 74 -6.24 10.00 3.22
C ARG A 74 -5.93 9.64 1.79
N ILE A 75 -6.91 9.10 1.09
CA ILE A 75 -6.81 8.73 -0.31
C ILE A 75 -7.79 9.57 -1.10
N THR A 76 -7.29 10.44 -1.96
CA THR A 76 -8.10 11.15 -2.94
C THR A 76 -8.03 10.44 -4.29
N SER A 77 -9.09 10.52 -5.07
CA SER A 77 -9.22 9.82 -6.34
C SER A 77 -9.57 10.79 -7.47
N VAL A 78 -8.86 10.67 -8.58
CA VAL A 78 -9.15 11.40 -9.81
C VAL A 78 -9.30 10.39 -10.94
N LEU A 79 -10.44 10.43 -11.62
CA LEU A 79 -10.70 9.64 -12.82
C LEU A 79 -10.28 10.42 -14.07
N ALA A 80 -9.61 9.75 -15.00
CA ALA A 80 -9.36 10.33 -16.31
C ALA A 80 -10.66 10.52 -17.11
N PRO A 81 -10.71 11.49 -18.03
CA PRO A 81 -11.88 11.65 -18.89
C PRO A 81 -12.24 10.34 -19.61
N GLY A 82 -13.51 9.96 -19.59
CA GLY A 82 -13.98 8.71 -20.16
C GLY A 82 -13.85 7.47 -19.27
N THR A 83 -13.37 7.63 -18.04
CA THR A 83 -13.36 6.55 -17.04
C THR A 83 -14.61 6.61 -16.17
N THR A 84 -15.18 5.46 -15.86
CA THR A 84 -16.28 5.32 -14.90
C THR A 84 -15.99 4.23 -13.88
N THR A 85 -16.48 4.43 -12.67
CA THR A 85 -16.50 3.44 -11.58
C THR A 85 -17.92 2.96 -11.30
N GLU A 86 -18.89 3.44 -12.07
CA GLU A 86 -20.31 3.17 -11.84
C GLU A 86 -20.81 1.99 -12.68
N SER A 87 -21.61 1.17 -12.05
CA SER A 87 -22.42 0.13 -12.66
C SER A 87 -23.82 0.23 -12.11
N GLN A 88 -24.82 0.31 -12.99
CA GLN A 88 -26.25 0.44 -12.65
C GLN A 88 -26.51 1.59 -11.65
N GLY A 89 -25.86 2.75 -11.85
CA GLY A 89 -26.02 3.95 -11.04
C GLY A 89 -25.38 3.87 -9.65
N ARG A 90 -24.52 2.88 -9.39
CA ARG A 90 -23.80 2.72 -8.13
C ARG A 90 -22.29 2.59 -8.38
N SER A 91 -21.50 3.27 -7.58
CA SER A 91 -20.05 3.10 -7.57
C SER A 91 -19.63 1.97 -6.65
N PHE A 92 -18.73 1.10 -7.14
CA PHE A 92 -18.10 0.02 -6.40
C PHE A 92 -16.60 0.28 -6.24
N ASN A 93 -16.24 1.51 -5.98
CA ASN A 93 -14.86 1.96 -5.89
C ASN A 93 -14.62 2.66 -4.56
N LEU A 94 -13.50 2.38 -3.92
CA LEU A 94 -13.08 2.98 -2.64
C LEU A 94 -14.13 2.85 -1.51
N THR A 95 -14.90 1.79 -1.54
CA THR A 95 -15.91 1.47 -0.52
C THR A 95 -15.47 0.24 0.27
N GLY A 96 -15.89 0.11 1.51
CA GLY A 96 -15.62 -1.10 2.31
C GLY A 96 -16.59 -2.26 2.03
N GLU A 97 -17.53 -2.12 1.09
CA GLU A 97 -18.54 -3.16 0.83
C GLU A 97 -17.99 -4.39 0.11
N GLY A 98 -16.84 -4.25 -0.52
CA GLY A 98 -16.42 -5.25 -1.48
C GLY A 98 -17.24 -5.20 -2.77
N SER A 99 -16.77 -5.85 -3.80
CA SER A 99 -17.49 -5.96 -5.06
C SER A 99 -17.14 -7.24 -5.78
N VAL A 100 -18.06 -7.71 -6.58
CA VAL A 100 -17.88 -8.86 -7.45
C VAL A 100 -18.36 -8.51 -8.86
N TRP A 101 -17.54 -8.87 -9.85
CA TRP A 101 -17.96 -8.85 -11.25
C TRP A 101 -18.80 -10.10 -11.53
N ILE A 102 -19.99 -9.93 -12.10
CA ILE A 102 -20.92 -11.04 -12.35
C ILE A 102 -21.16 -11.33 -13.82
N GLY A 103 -20.44 -10.70 -14.73
CA GLY A 103 -20.56 -10.94 -16.15
C GLY A 103 -21.39 -9.90 -16.89
N GLU A 104 -21.74 -10.21 -18.12
CA GLU A 104 -22.55 -9.38 -19.00
C GLU A 104 -24.02 -9.64 -18.78
N GLU A 105 -24.82 -8.59 -18.73
CA GLU A 105 -26.22 -8.76 -19.06
C GLU A 105 -26.34 -9.07 -20.56
N THR A 106 -26.88 -10.24 -20.87
CA THR A 106 -27.06 -10.69 -22.25
C THR A 106 -28.06 -9.81 -22.99
N GLY A 107 -27.55 -9.00 -23.88
CA GLY A 107 -28.33 -8.15 -24.77
C GLY A 107 -27.58 -7.90 -26.07
N THR A 108 -28.28 -7.51 -27.12
CA THR A 108 -27.67 -7.13 -28.39
C THR A 108 -28.01 -5.66 -28.68
N PRO A 109 -27.05 -4.75 -28.69
CA PRO A 109 -25.59 -4.94 -28.46
C PRO A 109 -25.28 -5.36 -27.05
N PRO A 110 -24.10 -5.95 -26.80
CA PRO A 110 -23.71 -6.35 -25.43
C PRO A 110 -23.91 -5.18 -24.48
N SER A 111 -24.81 -5.42 -23.55
CA SER A 111 -25.19 -4.46 -22.55
C SER A 111 -24.09 -4.37 -21.48
N GLU A 112 -24.24 -3.44 -20.60
CA GLU A 112 -23.28 -3.08 -19.57
C GLU A 112 -22.84 -4.29 -18.76
N THR A 113 -21.53 -4.46 -18.56
CA THR A 113 -21.01 -5.41 -17.57
C THR A 113 -21.41 -4.95 -16.18
N VAL A 114 -21.91 -5.87 -15.36
CA VAL A 114 -22.53 -5.55 -14.10
C VAL A 114 -21.62 -5.91 -12.94
N MET A 115 -21.40 -4.95 -12.06
CA MET A 115 -20.79 -5.14 -10.74
C MET A 115 -21.89 -5.22 -9.69
N ARG A 116 -21.70 -6.06 -8.68
CA ARG A 116 -22.59 -6.15 -7.52
C ARG A 116 -21.80 -5.99 -6.22
N ALA A 117 -22.50 -5.70 -5.13
CA ALA A 117 -21.93 -5.78 -3.80
C ALA A 117 -21.30 -7.16 -3.59
N GLY A 118 -20.08 -7.18 -3.03
CA GLY A 118 -19.29 -8.40 -2.96
C GLY A 118 -19.93 -9.45 -2.07
N GLU A 119 -20.00 -10.67 -2.59
CA GLU A 119 -20.18 -11.84 -1.74
C GLU A 119 -18.87 -12.14 -0.99
N PRO A 120 -18.92 -12.79 0.17
CA PRO A 120 -17.73 -13.24 0.85
C PRO A 120 -16.86 -14.07 -0.09
N GLY A 121 -15.63 -13.57 -0.39
CA GLY A 121 -14.66 -14.27 -1.22
C GLY A 121 -14.25 -13.58 -2.52
N ALA A 122 -14.97 -12.55 -3.01
CA ALA A 122 -14.49 -11.75 -4.15
C ALA A 122 -13.55 -10.64 -3.65
N PHE A 123 -14.07 -9.47 -3.37
CA PHE A 123 -13.39 -8.46 -2.53
C PHE A 123 -14.21 -8.33 -1.26
N GLY A 124 -13.83 -9.09 -0.23
CA GLY A 124 -14.58 -9.17 1.01
C GLY A 124 -14.50 -7.90 1.87
N PRO A 125 -15.25 -7.88 2.97
CA PRO A 125 -15.14 -6.84 3.98
C PRO A 125 -13.67 -6.69 4.43
N GLY A 126 -13.23 -5.46 4.66
CA GLY A 126 -11.84 -5.18 5.06
C GLY A 126 -10.88 -5.04 3.87
N THR A 127 -11.40 -4.87 2.67
CA THR A 127 -10.65 -4.47 1.49
C THR A 127 -11.15 -3.14 0.95
N LEU A 128 -10.33 -2.47 0.16
CA LEU A 128 -10.69 -1.25 -0.55
C LEU A 128 -10.71 -1.53 -2.05
N PRO A 129 -11.88 -1.82 -2.64
CA PRO A 129 -11.99 -2.14 -4.05
C PRO A 129 -11.63 -0.95 -4.94
N LEU A 130 -10.96 -1.25 -6.04
CA LEU A 130 -10.62 -0.34 -7.11
C LEU A 130 -11.19 -0.92 -8.40
N ASN A 131 -12.34 -0.43 -8.80
CA ASN A 131 -13.05 -0.91 -9.99
C ASN A 131 -13.25 0.24 -10.96
N GLN A 132 -12.86 0.05 -12.19
CA GLN A 132 -13.03 1.04 -13.24
C GLN A 132 -13.18 0.39 -14.60
N ARG A 133 -13.75 1.13 -15.52
CA ARG A 133 -13.78 0.81 -16.94
C ARG A 133 -13.91 2.09 -17.77
N ARG A 134 -13.73 1.97 -19.08
CA ARG A 134 -14.09 3.04 -19.99
C ARG A 134 -15.61 3.21 -20.05
N ALA A 135 -16.08 4.46 -19.95
CA ALA A 135 -17.47 4.81 -20.13
C ALA A 135 -17.84 4.86 -21.63
N GLY A 136 -19.12 4.64 -21.96
CA GLY A 136 -19.68 4.84 -23.28
C GLY A 136 -19.81 3.58 -24.13
N ALA A 137 -20.00 3.75 -25.41
CA ALA A 137 -20.31 2.68 -26.35
C ALA A 137 -19.12 1.71 -26.51
N LEU A 138 -19.44 0.43 -26.56
CA LEU A 138 -18.50 -0.69 -26.60
C LEU A 138 -18.25 -1.17 -28.03
N THR A 139 -18.26 -0.26 -29.00
CA THR A 139 -18.14 -0.59 -30.44
C THR A 139 -16.73 -0.58 -30.95
N GLU A 140 -15.81 0.06 -30.22
CA GLU A 140 -14.42 0.22 -30.64
C GLU A 140 -13.48 -0.18 -29.52
N ALA A 141 -12.32 -0.74 -29.89
CA ALA A 141 -11.27 -1.00 -28.92
C ALA A 141 -10.73 0.32 -28.37
N PRO A 142 -10.70 0.54 -27.05
CA PRO A 142 -10.11 1.74 -26.45
C PRO A 142 -8.59 1.74 -26.67
N SER A 143 -7.98 2.92 -26.63
CA SER A 143 -6.52 3.04 -26.60
C SER A 143 -5.97 2.63 -25.22
N PRO A 144 -4.73 2.10 -25.15
CA PRO A 144 -4.07 1.83 -23.88
C PRO A 144 -4.08 3.05 -22.98
N GLY A 145 -4.42 2.85 -21.70
CA GLY A 145 -4.51 3.93 -20.71
C GLY A 145 -5.69 4.88 -20.91
N SER A 146 -6.65 4.57 -21.78
CA SER A 146 -7.83 5.43 -22.04
C SER A 146 -8.82 5.49 -20.88
N ASP A 147 -8.72 4.57 -19.94
CA ASP A 147 -9.37 4.60 -18.65
C ASP A 147 -8.31 4.52 -17.55
N SER A 148 -8.31 5.47 -16.67
CA SER A 148 -7.39 5.46 -15.54
C SER A 148 -7.97 6.16 -14.32
N GLN A 149 -7.54 5.67 -13.16
CA GLN A 149 -7.82 6.25 -11.86
C GLN A 149 -6.49 6.53 -11.18
N THR A 150 -6.29 7.76 -10.75
CA THR A 150 -5.12 8.16 -9.96
C THR A 150 -5.53 8.38 -8.52
N LEU A 151 -4.93 7.62 -7.63
CA LEU A 151 -5.06 7.78 -6.18
C LEU A 151 -3.88 8.57 -5.65
N THR A 152 -4.12 9.52 -4.76
CA THR A 152 -3.07 10.24 -4.03
C THR A 152 -3.14 9.87 -2.56
N PHE A 153 -2.02 9.46 -1.97
CA PHE A 153 -1.91 9.07 -0.58
C PHE A 153 -1.36 10.21 0.26
N GLY A 154 -2.13 10.65 1.26
CA GLY A 154 -1.68 11.60 2.28
C GLY A 154 -1.57 10.90 3.62
N PHE A 155 -0.42 10.99 4.29
CA PHE A 155 -0.18 10.38 5.59
C PHE A 155 -0.10 11.46 6.67
N PHE A 156 -0.83 11.28 7.76
CA PHE A 156 -0.95 12.26 8.84
C PHE A 156 -0.78 11.57 10.19
N GLY A 157 0.05 12.18 11.05
CA GLY A 157 0.22 11.75 12.43
C GLY A 157 -1.00 12.06 13.30
N ALA A 158 -0.97 11.63 14.56
CA ALA A 158 -2.02 11.90 15.54
C ALA A 158 -2.26 13.40 15.77
N ASP A 159 -1.24 14.22 15.56
CA ASP A 159 -1.30 15.67 15.63
C ASP A 159 -1.87 16.34 14.37
N GLY A 160 -2.24 15.55 13.36
CA GLY A 160 -2.76 16.00 12.07
C GLY A 160 -1.70 16.56 11.12
N ARG A 161 -0.42 16.50 11.44
CA ARG A 161 0.67 16.92 10.56
C ARG A 161 0.99 15.85 9.54
N PRO A 162 1.31 16.24 8.29
CA PRO A 162 1.75 15.30 7.29
C PRO A 162 3.13 14.73 7.66
N PHE A 163 3.37 13.47 7.32
CA PHE A 163 4.67 12.82 7.43
C PHE A 163 4.90 11.85 6.26
N ASP A 164 6.16 11.47 6.06
CA ASP A 164 6.56 10.49 5.08
C ASP A 164 6.77 9.14 5.76
N PRO A 165 5.89 8.16 5.54
CA PRO A 165 6.03 6.85 6.16
C PRO A 165 7.22 6.08 5.61
N LEU A 166 7.82 5.24 6.46
CA LEU A 166 8.93 4.36 6.12
C LEU A 166 8.46 2.92 5.99
N ASP A 167 9.25 2.09 5.29
CA ASP A 167 8.99 0.65 5.12
C ASP A 167 7.55 0.35 4.69
N VAL A 168 7.04 1.11 3.74
CA VAL A 168 5.65 1.02 3.30
C VAL A 168 5.44 -0.22 2.46
N ARG A 169 4.35 -0.93 2.73
CA ARG A 169 3.90 -2.09 1.94
C ARG A 169 2.43 -1.95 1.60
N LEU A 170 2.14 -1.95 0.30
CA LEU A 170 0.79 -1.99 -0.24
C LEU A 170 0.57 -3.37 -0.87
N THR A 171 -0.46 -4.05 -0.41
CA THR A 171 -0.84 -5.36 -0.96
C THR A 171 -2.16 -5.24 -1.71
N PHE A 172 -2.13 -5.63 -2.96
CA PHE A 172 -3.31 -5.67 -3.82
C PHE A 172 -3.73 -7.11 -4.07
N GLN A 173 -5.02 -7.32 -4.10
CA GLN A 173 -5.63 -8.58 -4.50
C GLN A 173 -6.08 -8.48 -5.95
N ASN A 174 -5.73 -9.49 -6.75
CA ASN A 174 -6.24 -9.70 -8.11
C ASN A 174 -5.85 -8.64 -9.13
N ILE A 175 -4.54 -8.33 -9.26
CA ILE A 175 -4.03 -7.70 -10.48
C ILE A 175 -3.98 -8.80 -11.55
N THR A 176 -4.92 -8.78 -12.50
CA THR A 176 -5.22 -9.89 -13.41
C THR A 176 -5.33 -9.44 -14.86
N SER A 177 -5.48 -10.40 -15.76
CA SER A 177 -5.70 -10.16 -17.18
C SER A 177 -6.65 -11.17 -17.81
N LEU A 178 -7.46 -10.71 -18.73
CA LEU A 178 -8.26 -11.51 -19.64
C LEU A 178 -8.42 -10.72 -20.94
N SER A 179 -7.72 -11.06 -21.98
CA SER A 179 -7.75 -10.33 -23.25
C SER A 179 -8.00 -11.23 -24.46
N ASP A 180 -8.66 -12.37 -24.24
CA ASP A 180 -9.02 -13.30 -25.30
C ASP A 180 -9.81 -12.56 -26.40
N PRO A 181 -9.30 -12.52 -27.65
CA PRO A 181 -9.95 -11.82 -28.73
C PRO A 181 -11.31 -12.40 -29.14
N SER A 182 -11.64 -13.61 -28.71
CA SER A 182 -12.97 -14.22 -28.93
C SER A 182 -14.04 -13.63 -28.02
N LEU A 183 -13.65 -12.96 -26.93
CA LEU A 183 -14.58 -12.35 -26.00
C LEU A 183 -14.97 -10.93 -26.45
N PRO A 184 -16.18 -10.46 -26.11
CA PRO A 184 -16.56 -9.08 -26.35
C PRO A 184 -15.68 -8.11 -25.55
N TRP A 185 -15.58 -6.86 -25.99
CA TRP A 185 -14.74 -5.84 -25.36
C TRP A 185 -15.01 -5.68 -23.86
N VAL A 186 -16.25 -5.78 -23.46
CA VAL A 186 -16.69 -5.63 -22.08
C VAL A 186 -16.17 -6.71 -21.14
N ALA A 187 -15.89 -7.90 -21.65
CA ALA A 187 -15.37 -9.03 -20.90
C ALA A 187 -13.84 -9.08 -20.89
N ARG A 188 -13.18 -8.13 -21.55
CA ARG A 188 -11.72 -8.09 -21.61
C ARG A 188 -11.17 -7.06 -20.63
N TRP A 189 -10.14 -7.42 -19.92
CA TRP A 189 -9.38 -6.52 -19.05
C TRP A 189 -7.91 -6.90 -19.01
N TRP A 190 -7.07 -5.95 -18.70
CA TRP A 190 -5.67 -6.19 -18.39
C TRP A 190 -5.22 -5.10 -17.44
N THR A 191 -5.39 -5.37 -16.17
CA THR A 191 -5.15 -4.40 -15.09
C THR A 191 -3.68 -4.05 -14.97
N THR A 192 -3.38 -2.77 -14.90
CA THR A 192 -2.04 -2.26 -14.65
C THR A 192 -2.02 -1.38 -13.41
N VAL A 193 -0.93 -1.46 -12.64
CA VAL A 193 -0.70 -0.67 -11.44
C VAL A 193 0.66 0.01 -11.53
N GLY A 194 0.67 1.33 -11.48
CA GLY A 194 1.89 2.13 -11.54
C GLY A 194 1.92 3.22 -10.48
N PHE A 195 3.06 3.37 -9.82
CA PHE A 195 3.28 4.39 -8.80
C PHE A 195 4.09 5.57 -9.37
N SER A 196 3.96 6.74 -8.77
CA SER A 196 4.78 7.90 -9.06
C SER A 196 6.26 7.70 -8.67
N LEU A 197 6.53 6.74 -7.82
CA LEU A 197 7.85 6.32 -7.34
C LEU A 197 8.02 4.83 -7.59
N ALA A 198 9.20 4.40 -8.02
CA ALA A 198 9.48 2.97 -8.18
C ALA A 198 9.47 2.25 -6.82
N PRO A 199 8.73 1.14 -6.68
CA PRO A 199 8.87 0.29 -5.50
C PRO A 199 10.27 -0.32 -5.42
N THR A 200 10.79 -0.49 -4.21
CA THR A 200 12.07 -1.15 -3.96
C THR A 200 12.00 -2.66 -4.23
N SER A 201 10.80 -3.23 -4.11
CA SER A 201 10.53 -4.60 -4.53
C SER A 201 9.05 -4.83 -4.83
N ILE A 202 8.79 -5.80 -5.71
CA ILE A 202 7.45 -6.32 -6.01
C ILE A 202 7.46 -7.82 -5.73
N SER A 203 6.56 -8.27 -4.86
CA SER A 203 6.36 -9.69 -4.58
C SER A 203 5.02 -10.12 -5.17
N ALA A 204 5.07 -10.79 -6.33
CA ALA A 204 3.89 -11.23 -7.06
C ALA A 204 3.60 -12.72 -6.79
N GLN A 205 2.34 -13.04 -6.54
CA GLN A 205 1.86 -14.41 -6.38
C GLN A 205 1.37 -15.00 -7.70
N GLY A 206 1.36 -16.33 -7.75
CA GLY A 206 0.91 -17.10 -8.90
C GLY A 206 2.04 -17.53 -9.84
N PRO A 207 1.72 -18.31 -10.88
CA PRO A 207 2.69 -18.79 -11.86
C PRO A 207 3.23 -17.64 -12.73
N ASP A 208 2.37 -16.71 -13.13
CA ASP A 208 2.78 -15.46 -13.77
C ASP A 208 3.22 -14.44 -12.71
N ARG A 209 4.52 -14.18 -12.65
CA ARG A 209 5.11 -13.21 -11.72
C ARG A 209 4.91 -11.76 -12.13
N GLY A 210 4.30 -11.54 -13.29
CA GLY A 210 4.11 -10.21 -13.84
C GLY A 210 5.37 -9.59 -14.43
N VAL A 211 5.20 -8.45 -15.03
CA VAL A 211 6.24 -7.62 -15.65
C VAL A 211 6.01 -6.16 -15.32
N GLY A 212 7.02 -5.33 -15.58
CA GLY A 212 7.01 -3.90 -15.30
C GLY A 212 7.66 -3.56 -13.96
N THR A 213 8.22 -2.36 -13.90
CA THR A 213 8.91 -1.84 -12.71
C THR A 213 7.97 -1.31 -11.64
N GLY A 214 6.65 -1.27 -11.92
CA GLY A 214 5.65 -0.72 -11.03
C GLY A 214 5.59 0.79 -10.99
N THR A 215 6.22 1.49 -11.95
CA THR A 215 6.08 2.93 -12.13
C THR A 215 4.96 3.27 -13.11
N VAL A 216 4.49 4.52 -13.13
CA VAL A 216 3.51 4.98 -14.14
C VAL A 216 4.05 4.81 -15.56
N ALA A 217 5.36 4.97 -15.78
CA ALA A 217 5.98 4.82 -17.09
C ALA A 217 6.13 3.35 -17.53
N ASP A 218 6.25 2.44 -16.57
CA ASP A 218 6.37 1.00 -16.80
C ASP A 218 5.57 0.27 -15.69
N PRO A 219 4.23 0.24 -15.81
CA PRO A 219 3.36 -0.26 -14.77
C PRO A 219 3.44 -1.78 -14.64
N PHE A 220 3.28 -2.25 -13.42
CA PHE A 220 3.16 -3.67 -13.14
C PHE A 220 1.87 -4.22 -13.74
N ARG A 221 1.96 -5.38 -14.37
CA ARG A 221 0.86 -6.15 -14.96
C ARG A 221 1.21 -7.61 -15.09
N ARG A 222 0.24 -8.46 -15.36
CA ARG A 222 0.53 -9.85 -15.76
C ARG A 222 1.20 -9.87 -17.14
N SER A 223 2.09 -10.82 -17.36
CA SER A 223 2.77 -11.00 -18.64
C SER A 223 1.91 -11.80 -19.64
N ALA A 224 1.08 -12.69 -19.14
CA ALA A 224 0.13 -13.46 -19.94
C ALA A 224 -1.14 -12.67 -20.20
N PHE A 225 -1.70 -12.81 -21.41
CA PHE A 225 -2.99 -12.20 -21.77
C PHE A 225 -4.19 -12.90 -21.10
N PHE A 226 -3.98 -14.09 -20.57
CA PHE A 226 -5.01 -14.87 -19.87
C PHE A 226 -4.49 -15.32 -18.51
N GLU A 227 -4.75 -14.52 -17.51
CA GLU A 227 -4.40 -14.80 -16.12
C GLU A 227 -5.57 -14.37 -15.22
N PRO A 228 -6.77 -14.96 -15.42
CA PRO A 228 -7.91 -14.69 -14.57
C PRO A 228 -7.68 -15.31 -13.20
N VAL A 229 -8.26 -14.71 -12.17
CA VAL A 229 -8.27 -15.27 -10.83
C VAL A 229 -9.63 -15.86 -10.57
N LEU A 230 -9.64 -17.09 -10.09
CA LEU A 230 -10.86 -17.74 -9.62
C LEU A 230 -11.21 -17.20 -8.23
N VAL A 231 -12.49 -17.13 -7.93
CA VAL A 231 -13.03 -16.62 -6.67
C VAL A 231 -12.39 -17.30 -5.45
N ASN A 232 -12.02 -18.58 -5.58
CA ASN A 232 -11.43 -19.37 -4.50
C ASN A 232 -9.89 -19.42 -4.51
N ASP A 233 -9.23 -18.69 -5.40
CA ASP A 233 -7.76 -18.63 -5.51
C ASP A 233 -7.29 -17.18 -5.66
N PRO A 234 -7.50 -16.34 -4.64
CA PRO A 234 -7.09 -14.95 -4.70
C PRO A 234 -5.57 -14.84 -4.75
N ARG A 235 -5.07 -13.91 -5.57
CA ARG A 235 -3.65 -13.61 -5.68
C ARG A 235 -3.34 -12.27 -5.09
N PHE A 236 -2.24 -12.21 -4.37
CA PHE A 236 -1.80 -11.00 -3.69
C PHE A 236 -0.46 -10.55 -4.24
N ASP A 237 -0.38 -9.30 -4.63
CA ASP A 237 0.83 -8.67 -5.11
C ASP A 237 1.20 -7.53 -4.14
N THR A 238 2.41 -7.56 -3.60
CA THR A 238 2.87 -6.59 -2.61
C THR A 238 3.96 -5.71 -3.20
N PHE A 239 3.76 -4.42 -3.11
CA PHE A 239 4.71 -3.37 -3.49
C PHE A 239 5.33 -2.79 -2.22
N ALA A 240 6.66 -2.82 -2.14
CA ALA A 240 7.40 -2.29 -1.01
C ALA A 240 8.15 -1.01 -1.37
N PHE A 241 8.23 -0.08 -0.43
CA PHE A 241 8.95 1.19 -0.54
C PHE A 241 9.71 1.45 0.75
N ASP A 242 10.96 1.89 0.66
CA ASP A 242 11.71 2.32 1.84
C ASP A 242 11.08 3.58 2.44
N VAL A 243 10.66 4.49 1.57
CA VAL A 243 9.87 5.70 1.88
C VAL A 243 8.80 5.86 0.82
N LEU A 244 7.59 6.16 1.21
CA LEU A 244 6.52 6.59 0.30
C LEU A 244 6.09 8.00 0.69
N PRO A 245 6.65 9.06 0.10
CA PRO A 245 6.35 10.43 0.49
C PRO A 245 4.85 10.72 0.45
N SER A 246 4.37 11.48 1.42
CA SER A 246 2.99 11.98 1.44
C SER A 246 2.74 12.80 0.18
N GLY A 247 1.66 12.49 -0.54
CA GLY A 247 1.40 13.02 -1.88
C GLY A 247 1.81 12.09 -3.03
N SER A 248 2.45 10.96 -2.75
CA SER A 248 2.73 9.94 -3.77
C SER A 248 1.43 9.41 -4.38
N THR A 249 1.51 9.07 -5.67
CA THR A 249 0.35 8.59 -6.42
C THR A 249 0.48 7.15 -6.86
N LEU A 250 -0.68 6.53 -7.05
CA LEU A 250 -0.86 5.25 -7.72
C LEU A 250 -1.85 5.45 -8.85
N THR A 251 -1.52 4.96 -10.04
CA THR A 251 -2.42 4.93 -11.19
C THR A 251 -2.83 3.50 -11.49
N LEU A 252 -4.12 3.24 -11.42
CA LEU A 252 -4.76 2.04 -11.92
C LEU A 252 -5.20 2.32 -13.35
N SER A 253 -4.84 1.47 -14.31
CA SER A 253 -5.18 1.64 -15.71
C SER A 253 -5.26 0.31 -16.42
N GLN A 254 -5.44 0.36 -17.74
CA GLN A 254 -5.45 -0.81 -18.60
C GLN A 254 -4.24 -0.87 -19.52
N HIS A 255 -3.98 -2.05 -20.05
CA HIS A 255 -2.98 -2.34 -21.06
C HIS A 255 -3.64 -2.84 -22.35
N ASP A 256 -3.03 -2.52 -23.48
CA ASP A 256 -3.41 -3.00 -24.83
C ASP A 256 -4.84 -2.67 -25.30
N GLY A 257 -5.40 -1.57 -24.83
CA GLY A 257 -6.68 -1.08 -25.31
C GLY A 257 -7.89 -1.95 -24.95
N GLN A 258 -7.79 -2.73 -23.89
CA GLN A 258 -8.91 -3.49 -23.35
C GLN A 258 -9.96 -2.57 -22.72
N GLN A 259 -11.22 -2.98 -22.69
CA GLN A 259 -12.29 -2.15 -22.16
C GLN A 259 -13.08 -2.78 -21.00
N GLY A 260 -12.92 -4.01 -20.68
CA GLY A 260 -13.61 -4.64 -19.55
C GLY A 260 -13.37 -3.91 -18.21
N TRP A 261 -14.07 -4.33 -17.19
CA TRP A 261 -13.81 -3.86 -15.85
C TRP A 261 -12.41 -4.25 -15.40
N HIS A 262 -11.64 -3.25 -14.95
CA HIS A 262 -10.40 -3.46 -14.22
C HIS A 262 -10.73 -3.48 -12.75
N SER A 263 -10.51 -4.62 -12.14
CA SER A 263 -10.89 -4.83 -10.75
C SER A 263 -9.70 -5.36 -9.97
N THR A 264 -9.31 -4.60 -8.97
CA THR A 264 -8.33 -5.00 -7.94
C THR A 264 -8.79 -4.45 -6.60
N ALA A 265 -8.21 -4.88 -5.51
CA ALA A 265 -8.48 -4.29 -4.21
C ALA A 265 -7.21 -4.09 -3.41
N LEU A 266 -7.07 -2.96 -2.76
CA LEU A 266 -6.08 -2.77 -1.71
C LEU A 266 -6.55 -3.52 -0.46
N THR A 267 -5.79 -4.56 -0.06
CA THR A 267 -6.13 -5.45 1.05
C THR A 267 -5.29 -5.20 2.29
N ALA A 268 -4.12 -4.60 2.13
CA ALA A 268 -3.30 -4.18 3.25
C ALA A 268 -2.47 -2.95 2.87
N LEU A 269 -2.38 -2.03 3.81
CA LEU A 269 -1.42 -0.93 3.80
C LEU A 269 -0.74 -0.91 5.17
N ARG A 270 0.55 -1.18 5.18
CA ARG A 270 1.37 -1.22 6.39
C ARG A 270 2.56 -0.29 6.21
N PHE A 271 2.91 0.42 7.26
CA PHE A 271 4.05 1.33 7.24
C PHE A 271 4.59 1.54 8.64
N ARG A 272 5.80 2.06 8.73
CA ARG A 272 6.39 2.53 9.98
C ARG A 272 6.15 4.04 10.10
N SER A 273 5.42 4.43 11.13
CA SER A 273 5.28 5.82 11.56
C SER A 273 6.43 6.16 12.51
N GLY A 274 6.80 7.46 12.60
CA GLY A 274 7.82 7.91 13.54
C GLY A 274 7.40 7.82 15.01
N ASP A 275 6.11 7.70 15.26
CA ASP A 275 5.52 7.66 16.60
C ASP A 275 5.19 6.21 16.97
N CYS A 276 5.93 5.70 17.93
CA CYS A 276 5.63 4.41 18.58
C CYS A 276 4.77 4.57 19.82
#